data_fdb656dde7515d0aac0273ceab10702b
#
_entry.id   fdb656dde7515d0aac0273ceab10702b
#
_cell.length_a   1.000
_cell.length_b   1.000
_cell.length_c   1.000
_cell.angle_alpha   90.00
_cell.angle_beta   90.00
_cell.angle_gamma   90.00
#
_symmetry.space_group_name_H-M   'P 1'
#
loop_
_entity.id
_entity.type
_entity.pdbx_description
1 polymer ?
#
loop_
_entity_poly.entity_id
_entity_poly.type
_entity_poly.pdbx_seq_one_letter_code
_entity_poly.pdbx_strand_id
1 'polypeptide(L)'
;MALQFTEREFIPVLLGGDINAYSVARAFYEEYQVKSLVFGKYQTGPAYRSQIIDYTPNVDIDTMPVMLKTVNGIAQAHADKTIVLVGCGDNYVALVAQAKDAHELADNIVAPYAPYSMLEQCQKKEIFYELCEKHGVPYPHTFTFTKAMLNAQGEAPAEVLDQIDFPYPMILKPSDGIMWWQHEFEGQKKAYEIADRAELEQVIRDSYASGYTDDLIL
;
A
#
# COMPACT_ATOMS: atom_id res chain seq x y z
N MET A 1 11.69 28.68 -15.50
CA MET A 1 11.43 28.02 -16.78
C MET A 1 9.97 27.63 -16.79
N ALA A 2 9.21 27.97 -17.84
CA ALA A 2 7.80 27.52 -17.95
C ALA A 2 7.77 26.02 -18.21
N LEU A 3 6.82 25.31 -17.57
CA LEU A 3 6.61 23.89 -17.85
C LEU A 3 6.12 23.71 -19.30
N GLN A 4 6.65 22.70 -19.96
CA GLN A 4 6.23 22.32 -21.31
C GLN A 4 5.47 21.00 -21.25
N PHE A 5 4.38 20.91 -22.01
CA PHE A 5 3.59 19.68 -22.10
C PHE A 5 3.51 19.23 -23.56
N THR A 6 3.58 17.92 -23.76
CA THR A 6 3.50 17.28 -25.07
C THR A 6 2.28 16.37 -25.11
N GLU A 7 1.51 16.47 -26.19
CA GLU A 7 0.42 15.52 -26.42
C GLU A 7 0.97 14.14 -26.77
N ARG A 8 0.39 13.09 -26.18
CA ARG A 8 0.76 11.69 -26.40
C ARG A 8 -0.50 10.86 -26.68
N GLU A 9 -0.29 9.67 -27.23
CA GLU A 9 -1.34 8.66 -27.47
C GLU A 9 -1.86 8.02 -26.18
N PHE A 10 -1.41 8.47 -25.03
CA PHE A 10 -1.84 7.98 -23.73
C PHE A 10 -2.03 9.11 -22.71
N ILE A 11 -2.83 8.82 -21.69
CA ILE A 11 -3.09 9.70 -20.54
C ILE A 11 -2.80 8.91 -19.26
N PRO A 12 -1.87 9.37 -18.41
CA PRO A 12 -1.71 8.79 -17.07
C PRO A 12 -2.88 9.18 -16.16
N VAL A 13 -3.54 8.17 -15.58
CA VAL A 13 -4.59 8.34 -14.57
C VAL A 13 -4.10 7.68 -13.28
N LEU A 14 -3.97 8.48 -12.23
CA LEU A 14 -3.40 8.04 -10.97
C LEU A 14 -4.44 8.13 -9.85
N LEU A 15 -4.51 7.10 -9.03
CA LEU A 15 -5.37 7.05 -7.85
C LEU A 15 -4.52 7.22 -6.59
N GLY A 16 -4.83 8.25 -5.79
CA GLY A 16 -4.07 8.65 -4.60
C GLY A 16 -3.77 10.14 -4.60
N GLY A 17 -3.42 10.73 -3.46
CA GLY A 17 -3.18 12.17 -3.34
C GLY A 17 -1.88 12.52 -2.59
N ASP A 18 -1.12 11.52 -2.21
CA ASP A 18 0.09 11.63 -1.40
C ASP A 18 1.37 11.80 -2.24
N ILE A 19 2.51 11.63 -1.58
CA ILE A 19 3.83 11.72 -2.22
C ILE A 19 4.04 10.65 -3.29
N ASN A 20 3.39 9.47 -3.18
CA ASN A 20 3.52 8.41 -4.17
C ASN A 20 2.87 8.83 -5.49
N ALA A 21 1.64 9.37 -5.44
CA ALA A 21 0.95 9.90 -6.61
C ALA A 21 1.75 11.04 -7.27
N TYR A 22 2.32 11.95 -6.47
CA TYR A 22 3.19 12.99 -6.99
C TYR A 22 4.44 12.42 -7.66
N SER A 23 5.10 11.43 -7.06
CA SER A 23 6.33 10.82 -7.58
C SER A 23 6.08 10.12 -8.93
N VAL A 24 4.97 9.40 -9.05
CA VAL A 24 4.57 8.74 -10.31
C VAL A 24 4.24 9.79 -11.38
N ALA A 25 3.45 10.83 -11.06
CA ALA A 25 3.16 11.91 -11.98
C ALA A 25 4.42 12.64 -12.44
N ARG A 26 5.39 12.83 -11.53
CA ARG A 26 6.68 13.43 -11.83
C ARG A 26 7.48 12.58 -12.82
N ALA A 27 7.52 11.26 -12.63
CA ALA A 27 8.19 10.35 -13.55
C ALA A 27 7.57 10.42 -14.97
N PHE A 28 6.25 10.44 -15.08
CA PHE A 28 5.56 10.64 -16.35
C PHE A 28 5.89 11.99 -16.99
N TYR A 29 5.95 13.05 -16.20
CA TYR A 29 6.31 14.37 -16.71
C TYR A 29 7.77 14.45 -17.17
N GLU A 30 8.72 13.94 -16.37
CA GLU A 30 10.15 13.98 -16.68
C GLU A 30 10.47 13.22 -17.98
N GLU A 31 9.84 12.08 -18.20
CA GLU A 31 10.09 11.25 -19.38
C GLU A 31 9.27 11.67 -20.61
N TYR A 32 7.97 11.94 -20.42
CA TYR A 32 7.05 12.12 -21.54
C TYR A 32 6.53 13.54 -21.69
N GLN A 33 6.77 14.43 -20.73
CA GLN A 33 6.23 15.79 -20.67
C GLN A 33 4.70 15.82 -20.69
N VAL A 34 4.05 14.80 -20.14
CA VAL A 34 2.60 14.73 -20.02
C VAL A 34 2.12 15.22 -18.67
N LYS A 35 0.90 15.73 -18.60
CA LYS A 35 0.19 16.03 -17.38
C LYS A 35 -0.61 14.81 -16.95
N SER A 36 -0.56 14.44 -15.67
CA SER A 36 -1.32 13.31 -15.14
C SER A 36 -2.66 13.77 -14.59
N LEU A 37 -3.73 13.00 -14.82
CA LEU A 37 -5.00 13.14 -14.13
C LEU A 37 -4.91 12.38 -12.80
N VAL A 38 -5.14 13.05 -11.69
CA VAL A 38 -4.96 12.44 -10.35
C VAL A 38 -6.24 12.59 -9.55
N PHE A 39 -6.69 11.48 -8.97
CA PHE A 39 -7.89 11.40 -8.14
C PHE A 39 -7.52 10.94 -6.75
N GLY A 40 -7.70 11.82 -5.77
CA GLY A 40 -7.45 11.54 -4.35
C GLY A 40 -8.62 11.93 -3.48
N LYS A 41 -8.65 11.46 -2.25
CA LYS A 41 -9.79 11.70 -1.34
C LYS A 41 -9.93 13.15 -0.91
N TYR A 42 -8.81 13.84 -0.67
CA TYR A 42 -8.78 15.15 -0.02
C TYR A 42 -7.94 16.16 -0.79
N GLN A 43 -8.25 17.44 -0.60
CA GLN A 43 -7.49 18.56 -1.16
C GLN A 43 -6.21 18.83 -0.34
N THR A 44 -5.35 17.83 -0.22
CA THR A 44 -4.14 17.89 0.59
C THR A 44 -2.98 17.16 -0.09
N GLY A 45 -1.79 17.32 0.47
CA GLY A 45 -0.59 16.65 -0.01
C GLY A 45 0.09 17.31 -1.22
N PRO A 46 1.23 16.76 -1.65
CA PRO A 46 2.06 17.36 -2.70
C PRO A 46 1.43 17.30 -4.09
N ALA A 47 0.52 16.34 -4.34
CA ALA A 47 -0.15 16.20 -5.64
C ALA A 47 -1.17 17.32 -5.89
N TYR A 48 -1.89 17.77 -4.87
CA TYR A 48 -3.06 18.66 -5.00
C TYR A 48 -2.79 19.99 -5.70
N ARG A 49 -1.61 20.61 -5.51
CA ARG A 49 -1.27 21.91 -6.13
C ARG A 49 -0.13 21.83 -7.12
N SER A 50 0.20 20.63 -7.58
CA SER A 50 1.28 20.44 -8.55
C SER A 50 0.88 20.93 -9.94
N GLN A 51 1.78 21.62 -10.63
CA GLN A 51 1.54 22.11 -11.99
C GLN A 51 1.56 21.01 -13.06
N ILE A 52 2.15 19.83 -12.72
CA ILE A 52 2.22 18.66 -13.60
C ILE A 52 1.03 17.71 -13.40
N ILE A 53 0.05 18.11 -12.61
CA ILE A 53 -1.10 17.30 -12.22
C ILE A 53 -2.39 18.09 -12.42
N ASP A 54 -3.41 17.46 -12.99
CA ASP A 54 -4.80 17.88 -12.90
C ASP A 54 -5.46 17.04 -11.78
N TYR A 55 -5.63 17.67 -10.61
CA TYR A 55 -6.09 17.00 -9.42
C TYR A 55 -7.59 17.17 -9.20
N THR A 56 -8.30 16.06 -9.03
CA THR A 56 -9.72 16.03 -8.69
C THR A 56 -9.94 15.34 -7.36
N PRO A 57 -10.39 16.03 -6.30
CA PRO A 57 -10.72 15.42 -5.02
C PRO A 57 -12.05 14.69 -5.10
N ASN A 58 -12.12 13.48 -4.55
CA ASN A 58 -13.35 12.71 -4.39
C ASN A 58 -13.21 11.80 -3.18
N VAL A 59 -13.97 12.04 -2.11
CA VAL A 59 -13.87 11.34 -0.83
C VAL A 59 -14.13 9.84 -0.94
N ASP A 60 -14.90 9.42 -1.95
CA ASP A 60 -15.29 8.02 -2.17
C ASP A 60 -14.48 7.33 -3.28
N ILE A 61 -13.41 7.96 -3.79
CA ILE A 61 -12.61 7.43 -4.91
C ILE A 61 -11.97 6.07 -4.61
N ASP A 62 -11.82 5.71 -3.36
CA ASP A 62 -11.32 4.43 -2.89
C ASP A 62 -12.41 3.36 -2.73
N THR A 63 -13.60 3.60 -3.28
CA THR A 63 -14.66 2.60 -3.41
C THR A 63 -14.77 2.10 -4.86
N MET A 64 -15.02 0.80 -5.03
CA MET A 64 -15.10 0.19 -6.36
C MET A 64 -16.07 0.90 -7.32
N PRO A 65 -17.33 1.21 -6.95
CA PRO A 65 -18.28 1.84 -7.86
C PRO A 65 -17.85 3.24 -8.31
N VAL A 66 -17.27 4.04 -7.40
CA VAL A 66 -16.85 5.41 -7.71
C VAL A 66 -15.57 5.39 -8.56
N MET A 67 -14.64 4.52 -8.22
CA MET A 67 -13.40 4.33 -9.00
C MET A 67 -13.74 3.92 -10.43
N LEU A 68 -14.54 2.85 -10.63
CA LEU A 68 -14.94 2.38 -11.95
C LEU A 68 -15.66 3.45 -12.77
N LYS A 69 -16.65 4.13 -12.17
CA LYS A 69 -17.34 5.23 -12.84
C LYS A 69 -16.39 6.32 -13.31
N THR A 70 -15.41 6.67 -12.48
CA THR A 70 -14.42 7.72 -12.77
C THR A 70 -13.50 7.30 -13.91
N VAL A 71 -12.82 6.15 -13.78
CA VAL A 71 -11.81 5.73 -14.76
C VAL A 71 -12.41 5.36 -16.12
N ASN A 72 -13.56 4.67 -16.14
CA ASN A 72 -14.27 4.32 -17.37
C ASN A 72 -14.87 5.56 -18.04
N GLY A 73 -15.32 6.56 -17.25
CA GLY A 73 -15.76 7.84 -17.80
C GLY A 73 -14.65 8.61 -18.51
N ILE A 74 -13.43 8.59 -17.96
CA ILE A 74 -12.24 9.17 -18.61
C ILE A 74 -11.92 8.40 -19.90
N ALA A 75 -11.92 7.07 -19.83
CA ALA A 75 -11.66 6.20 -20.98
C ALA A 75 -12.63 6.46 -22.16
N GLN A 76 -13.91 6.65 -21.84
CA GLN A 76 -14.93 7.01 -22.84
C GLN A 76 -14.71 8.43 -23.43
N ALA A 77 -14.35 9.40 -22.59
CA ALA A 77 -14.10 10.77 -23.03
C ALA A 77 -12.84 10.89 -23.92
N HIS A 78 -11.94 9.92 -23.84
CA HIS A 78 -10.68 9.85 -24.58
C HIS A 78 -10.54 8.50 -25.29
N ALA A 79 -11.57 8.12 -26.05
CA ALA A 79 -11.64 6.82 -26.70
C ALA A 79 -10.54 6.58 -27.75
N ASP A 80 -9.90 7.66 -28.22
CA ASP A 80 -8.76 7.66 -29.14
C ASP A 80 -7.40 7.47 -28.44
N LYS A 81 -7.36 7.43 -27.10
CA LYS A 81 -6.12 7.34 -26.32
C LYS A 81 -6.11 6.13 -25.40
N THR A 82 -4.91 5.66 -25.08
CA THR A 82 -4.70 4.67 -24.03
C THR A 82 -4.70 5.35 -22.65
N ILE A 83 -5.48 4.85 -21.73
CA ILE A 83 -5.48 5.28 -20.33
C ILE A 83 -4.52 4.38 -19.55
N VAL A 84 -3.43 4.95 -19.04
CA VAL A 84 -2.49 4.22 -18.17
C VAL A 84 -2.91 4.43 -16.72
N LEU A 85 -3.58 3.44 -16.15
CA LEU A 85 -4.16 3.51 -14.80
C LEU A 85 -3.21 2.96 -13.75
N VAL A 86 -2.84 3.81 -12.76
CA VAL A 86 -1.92 3.45 -11.68
C VAL A 86 -2.53 3.80 -10.32
N GLY A 87 -2.64 2.81 -9.43
CA GLY A 87 -2.94 3.01 -8.01
C GLY A 87 -1.66 3.38 -7.25
N CYS A 88 -1.69 4.47 -6.50
CA CYS A 88 -0.53 5.00 -5.77
C CYS A 88 -0.61 4.72 -4.25
N GLY A 89 -1.19 3.58 -3.88
CA GLY A 89 -1.30 3.08 -2.51
C GLY A 89 -1.93 1.70 -2.53
N ASP A 90 -1.70 0.88 -1.51
CA ASP A 90 -2.05 -0.54 -1.48
C ASP A 90 -3.54 -0.80 -1.75
N ASN A 91 -4.44 0.00 -1.16
CA ASN A 91 -5.87 -0.10 -1.39
C ASN A 91 -6.26 0.24 -2.84
N TYR A 92 -5.63 1.23 -3.47
CA TYR A 92 -5.90 1.58 -4.87
C TYR A 92 -5.35 0.52 -5.82
N VAL A 93 -4.17 -0.04 -5.54
CA VAL A 93 -3.61 -1.17 -6.29
C VAL A 93 -4.57 -2.36 -6.24
N ALA A 94 -5.07 -2.70 -5.04
CA ALA A 94 -6.02 -3.79 -4.85
C ALA A 94 -7.32 -3.56 -5.64
N LEU A 95 -7.91 -2.36 -5.57
CA LEU A 95 -9.13 -2.02 -6.32
C LEU A 95 -8.93 -2.13 -7.84
N VAL A 96 -7.83 -1.59 -8.37
CA VAL A 96 -7.54 -1.63 -9.81
C VAL A 96 -7.30 -3.07 -10.27
N ALA A 97 -6.58 -3.89 -9.51
CA ALA A 97 -6.32 -5.27 -9.85
C ALA A 97 -7.60 -6.12 -9.82
N GLN A 98 -8.48 -5.92 -8.83
CA GLN A 98 -9.80 -6.57 -8.77
C GLN A 98 -10.66 -6.20 -9.97
N ALA A 99 -10.76 -4.91 -10.30
CA ALA A 99 -11.53 -4.44 -11.46
C ALA A 99 -10.99 -5.00 -12.79
N LYS A 100 -9.67 -5.11 -12.92
CA LYS A 100 -9.02 -5.73 -14.07
C LYS A 100 -9.37 -7.21 -14.19
N ASP A 101 -9.27 -7.97 -13.09
CA ASP A 101 -9.56 -9.41 -13.11
C ASP A 101 -11.05 -9.68 -13.35
N ALA A 102 -11.94 -8.77 -12.90
CA ALA A 102 -13.38 -8.83 -13.17
C ALA A 102 -13.77 -8.36 -14.59
N HIS A 103 -12.82 -7.90 -15.41
CA HIS A 103 -13.07 -7.33 -16.74
C HIS A 103 -14.03 -6.12 -16.73
N GLU A 104 -13.98 -5.30 -15.67
CA GLU A 104 -14.83 -4.12 -15.49
C GLU A 104 -14.20 -2.81 -15.98
N LEU A 105 -12.93 -2.85 -16.38
CA LEU A 105 -12.23 -1.71 -16.98
C LEU A 105 -12.52 -1.63 -18.47
N ALA A 106 -12.66 -0.40 -19.00
CA ALA A 106 -12.84 -0.18 -20.43
C ALA A 106 -11.62 -0.67 -21.25
N ASP A 107 -11.85 -1.05 -22.51
CA ASP A 107 -10.85 -1.71 -23.37
C ASP A 107 -9.57 -0.88 -23.62
N ASN A 108 -9.68 0.44 -23.58
CA ASN A 108 -8.54 1.35 -23.73
C ASN A 108 -7.83 1.68 -22.42
N ILE A 109 -8.17 1.02 -21.30
CA ILE A 109 -7.46 1.14 -20.02
C ILE A 109 -6.38 0.06 -19.92
N VAL A 110 -5.15 0.46 -19.72
CA VAL A 110 -4.02 -0.42 -19.36
C VAL A 110 -3.70 -0.25 -17.88
N ALA A 111 -3.90 -1.32 -17.11
CA ALA A 111 -3.54 -1.41 -15.70
C ALA A 111 -2.40 -2.44 -15.55
N PRO A 112 -1.13 -2.03 -15.33
CA PRO A 112 0.03 -2.91 -15.38
C PRO A 112 0.23 -3.70 -14.07
N TYR A 113 -0.81 -4.41 -13.64
CA TYR A 113 -0.80 -5.20 -12.41
C TYR A 113 -0.86 -6.70 -12.70
N ALA A 114 -0.23 -7.46 -11.82
CA ALA A 114 -0.43 -8.90 -11.72
C ALA A 114 -1.89 -9.20 -11.30
N PRO A 115 -2.37 -10.45 -11.45
CA PRO A 115 -3.67 -10.86 -10.92
C PRO A 115 -3.81 -10.53 -9.43
N TYR A 116 -5.02 -10.16 -9.01
CA TYR A 116 -5.27 -9.73 -7.63
C TYR A 116 -4.88 -10.79 -6.59
N SER A 117 -5.12 -12.07 -6.90
CA SER A 117 -4.74 -13.17 -6.01
C SER A 117 -3.23 -13.25 -5.73
N MET A 118 -2.39 -12.85 -6.69
CA MET A 118 -0.95 -12.75 -6.49
C MET A 118 -0.56 -11.51 -5.69
N LEU A 119 -1.21 -10.37 -5.97
CA LEU A 119 -0.98 -9.12 -5.22
C LEU A 119 -1.36 -9.27 -3.76
N GLU A 120 -2.50 -9.91 -3.46
CA GLU A 120 -2.95 -10.18 -2.10
C GLU A 120 -1.92 -11.00 -1.30
N GLN A 121 -1.32 -12.02 -1.92
CA GLN A 121 -0.24 -12.78 -1.30
C GLN A 121 1.00 -11.91 -1.05
N CYS A 122 1.37 -11.02 -1.97
CA CYS A 122 2.53 -10.16 -1.81
C CYS A 122 2.31 -9.00 -0.81
N GLN A 123 1.07 -8.65 -0.47
CA GLN A 123 0.76 -7.60 0.50
C GLN A 123 0.96 -8.06 1.95
N LYS A 124 0.80 -9.36 2.23
CA LYS A 124 1.06 -9.95 3.53
C LYS A 124 2.54 -10.30 3.65
N LYS A 125 3.21 -9.72 4.66
CA LYS A 125 4.67 -9.82 4.78
C LYS A 125 5.15 -11.24 4.99
N GLU A 126 4.47 -12.03 5.82
CA GLU A 126 4.81 -13.42 6.07
C GLU A 126 4.74 -14.26 4.78
N ILE A 127 3.66 -14.11 4.01
CA ILE A 127 3.50 -14.81 2.73
C ILE A 127 4.53 -14.33 1.71
N PHE A 128 4.80 -13.03 1.68
CA PHE A 128 5.82 -12.46 0.79
C PHE A 128 7.22 -13.02 1.11
N TYR A 129 7.58 -13.18 2.38
CA TYR A 129 8.86 -13.74 2.77
C TYR A 129 8.97 -15.23 2.47
N GLU A 130 7.88 -16.00 2.62
CA GLU A 130 7.82 -17.40 2.16
C GLU A 130 8.03 -17.51 0.64
N LEU A 131 7.45 -16.59 -0.14
CA LEU A 131 7.69 -16.52 -1.58
C LEU A 131 9.15 -16.15 -1.89
N CYS A 132 9.75 -15.22 -1.16
CA CYS A 132 11.16 -14.87 -1.30
C CYS A 132 12.05 -16.09 -1.06
N GLU A 133 11.82 -16.83 0.02
CA GLU A 133 12.56 -18.06 0.35
C GLU A 133 12.43 -19.10 -0.78
N LYS A 134 11.20 -19.37 -1.20
CA LYS A 134 10.91 -20.32 -2.29
C LYS A 134 11.62 -19.99 -3.60
N HIS A 135 11.80 -18.70 -3.89
CA HIS A 135 12.39 -18.22 -5.14
C HIS A 135 13.85 -17.76 -5.01
N GLY A 136 14.47 -17.95 -3.84
CA GLY A 136 15.86 -17.53 -3.58
C GLY A 136 16.07 -16.02 -3.64
N VAL A 137 15.03 -15.22 -3.36
CA VAL A 137 15.11 -13.76 -3.30
C VAL A 137 15.55 -13.36 -1.89
N PRO A 138 16.62 -12.58 -1.72
CA PRO A 138 17.04 -12.12 -0.40
C PRO A 138 15.97 -11.29 0.29
N TYR A 139 15.72 -11.56 1.57
CA TYR A 139 14.81 -10.80 2.43
C TYR A 139 15.44 -10.65 3.83
N PRO A 140 14.97 -9.70 4.66
CA PRO A 140 15.47 -9.56 6.02
C PRO A 140 15.23 -10.84 6.84
N HIS A 141 16.18 -11.19 7.72
CA HIS A 141 15.95 -12.24 8.70
C HIS A 141 14.78 -11.85 9.60
N THR A 142 13.80 -12.71 9.75
CA THR A 142 12.53 -12.37 10.41
C THR A 142 12.06 -13.47 11.33
N PHE A 143 11.35 -13.05 12.39
CA PHE A 143 10.58 -13.92 13.26
C PHE A 143 9.12 -13.46 13.26
N THR A 144 8.19 -14.35 12.98
CA THR A 144 6.75 -14.06 13.00
C THR A 144 6.18 -14.43 14.36
N PHE A 145 5.71 -13.42 15.10
CA PHE A 145 5.02 -13.61 16.37
C PHE A 145 3.51 -13.60 16.15
N THR A 146 2.86 -14.72 16.44
CA THR A 146 1.41 -14.86 16.27
C THR A 146 0.68 -14.69 17.61
N LYS A 147 -0.59 -14.28 17.55
CA LYS A 147 -1.45 -14.17 18.74
C LYS A 147 -1.56 -15.50 19.53
N ALA A 148 -1.47 -16.63 18.85
CA ALA A 148 -1.51 -17.95 19.47
C ALA A 148 -0.28 -18.28 20.35
N MET A 149 0.79 -17.50 20.21
CA MET A 149 2.00 -17.64 21.04
C MET A 149 1.89 -16.98 22.40
N LEU A 150 0.85 -16.17 22.65
CA LEU A 150 0.60 -15.56 23.96
C LEU A 150 0.19 -16.63 24.99
N ASN A 151 0.60 -16.41 26.24
CA ASN A 151 0.09 -17.19 27.37
C ASN A 151 -1.37 -16.80 27.74
N ALA A 152 -1.95 -17.48 28.71
CA ALA A 152 -3.32 -17.21 29.17
C ALA A 152 -3.52 -15.81 29.79
N GLN A 153 -2.44 -15.12 30.16
CA GLN A 153 -2.41 -13.75 30.68
C GLN A 153 -2.27 -12.70 29.57
N GLY A 154 -2.11 -13.12 28.31
CA GLY A 154 -1.89 -12.23 27.17
C GLY A 154 -0.45 -11.71 27.08
N GLU A 155 0.52 -12.44 27.64
CA GLU A 155 1.93 -12.08 27.64
C GLU A 155 2.72 -12.99 26.69
N ALA A 156 3.84 -12.47 26.15
CA ALA A 156 4.77 -13.25 25.35
C ALA A 156 5.64 -14.13 26.28
N PRO A 157 5.56 -15.48 26.20
CA PRO A 157 6.37 -16.35 27.03
C PRO A 157 7.87 -16.22 26.73
N ALA A 158 8.71 -16.37 27.76
CA ALA A 158 10.16 -16.27 27.60
C ALA A 158 10.71 -17.26 26.58
N GLU A 159 10.22 -18.50 26.61
CA GLU A 159 10.62 -19.59 25.72
C GLU A 159 10.24 -19.33 24.24
N VAL A 160 9.27 -18.47 23.97
CA VAL A 160 8.93 -18.04 22.60
C VAL A 160 9.89 -16.94 22.16
N LEU A 161 10.14 -15.95 23.02
CA LEU A 161 11.06 -14.85 22.72
C LEU A 161 12.52 -15.32 22.59
N ASP A 162 12.90 -16.40 23.29
CA ASP A 162 14.23 -17.01 23.18
C ASP A 162 14.47 -17.75 21.84
N GLN A 163 13.42 -17.92 21.01
CA GLN A 163 13.54 -18.45 19.65
C GLN A 163 13.98 -17.38 18.64
N ILE A 164 13.94 -16.09 19.02
CA ILE A 164 14.42 -15.01 18.17
C ILE A 164 15.94 -15.07 18.16
N ASP A 165 16.52 -15.43 17.03
CA ASP A 165 17.96 -15.73 16.89
C ASP A 165 18.78 -14.57 16.31
N PHE A 166 18.24 -13.35 16.33
CA PHE A 166 18.94 -12.12 15.92
C PHE A 166 18.93 -11.07 17.04
N PRO A 167 19.97 -10.19 17.07
CA PRO A 167 20.18 -9.26 18.19
C PRO A 167 19.27 -8.05 18.15
N TYR A 168 19.16 -7.37 19.28
CA TYR A 168 18.66 -6.00 19.39
C TYR A 168 19.72 -4.99 18.87
N PRO A 169 19.32 -3.80 18.34
CA PRO A 169 17.93 -3.40 18.10
C PRO A 169 17.32 -4.16 16.92
N MET A 170 16.02 -4.36 16.98
CA MET A 170 15.26 -4.98 15.89
C MET A 170 14.04 -4.13 15.50
N ILE A 171 13.48 -4.38 14.32
CA ILE A 171 12.28 -3.69 13.88
C ILE A 171 11.08 -4.60 14.06
N LEU A 172 10.05 -4.10 14.76
CA LEU A 172 8.74 -4.75 14.84
C LEU A 172 7.73 -4.01 13.98
N LYS A 173 6.97 -4.75 13.16
CA LYS A 173 5.88 -4.22 12.32
C LYS A 173 4.67 -5.14 12.36
N PRO A 174 3.43 -4.59 12.22
CA PRO A 174 2.26 -5.42 11.97
C PRO A 174 2.34 -6.08 10.58
N SER A 175 1.82 -7.29 10.44
CA SER A 175 1.66 -7.94 9.15
C SER A 175 0.58 -7.22 8.33
N ASP A 176 -0.62 -7.06 8.87
CA ASP A 176 -1.71 -6.29 8.24
C ASP A 176 -1.71 -4.83 8.72
N GLY A 177 -1.27 -3.93 7.84
CA GLY A 177 -1.24 -2.49 8.13
C GLY A 177 -2.63 -1.84 8.15
N ILE A 178 -3.64 -2.41 7.49
CA ILE A 178 -5.01 -1.87 7.48
C ILE A 178 -5.67 -2.17 8.80
N MET A 179 -5.68 -3.43 9.21
CA MET A 179 -6.19 -3.86 10.50
C MET A 179 -5.48 -3.17 11.66
N TRP A 180 -4.17 -2.94 11.53
CA TRP A 180 -3.37 -2.24 12.54
C TRP A 180 -3.96 -0.87 12.92
N TRP A 181 -4.31 -0.05 11.94
CA TRP A 181 -4.87 1.28 12.17
C TRP A 181 -6.36 1.29 12.55
N GLN A 182 -7.02 0.14 12.53
CA GLN A 182 -8.38 -0.04 13.07
C GLN A 182 -8.39 -0.32 14.58
N HIS A 183 -7.24 -0.67 15.17
CA HIS A 183 -7.07 -1.03 16.57
C HIS A 183 -6.04 -0.12 17.24
N GLU A 184 -6.44 1.15 17.43
CA GLU A 184 -5.55 2.18 17.97
C GLU A 184 -5.27 1.99 19.47
N PHE A 185 -4.03 2.27 19.88
CA PHE A 185 -3.59 2.33 21.27
C PHE A 185 -2.55 3.43 21.49
N GLU A 186 -2.34 3.85 22.74
CA GLU A 186 -1.40 4.91 23.08
C GLU A 186 0.03 4.50 22.70
N GLY A 187 0.74 5.39 22.01
CA GLY A 187 2.11 5.12 21.54
C GLY A 187 2.20 4.27 20.28
N GLN A 188 1.08 3.97 19.62
CA GLN A 188 1.07 3.18 18.38
C GLN A 188 1.92 3.82 17.28
N LYS A 189 2.75 2.99 16.63
CA LYS A 189 3.61 3.37 15.50
C LYS A 189 3.39 2.42 14.32
N LYS A 190 3.72 2.86 13.12
CA LYS A 190 3.76 2.00 11.92
C LYS A 190 4.89 0.96 11.99
N ALA A 191 5.99 1.29 12.67
CA ALA A 191 7.13 0.43 12.90
C ALA A 191 7.80 0.86 14.21
N TYR A 192 8.26 -0.10 14.98
CA TYR A 192 9.00 0.11 16.21
C TYR A 192 10.45 -0.30 16.01
N GLU A 193 11.38 0.54 16.46
CA GLU A 193 12.75 0.14 16.69
C GLU A 193 12.82 -0.34 18.15
N ILE A 194 12.92 -1.63 18.33
CA ILE A 194 12.91 -2.30 19.64
C ILE A 194 14.35 -2.38 20.14
N ALA A 195 14.63 -1.69 21.23
CA ALA A 195 15.97 -1.60 21.79
C ALA A 195 16.35 -2.81 22.67
N ASP A 196 15.36 -3.42 23.32
CA ASP A 196 15.58 -4.53 24.24
C ASP A 196 14.31 -5.40 24.39
N ARG A 197 14.46 -6.46 25.17
CA ARG A 197 13.41 -7.44 25.44
C ARG A 197 12.20 -6.84 26.18
N ALA A 198 12.43 -5.93 27.10
CA ALA A 198 11.34 -5.35 27.90
C ALA A 198 10.44 -4.48 27.01
N GLU A 199 11.02 -3.71 26.09
CA GLU A 199 10.27 -2.96 25.09
C GLU A 199 9.51 -3.88 24.13
N LEU A 200 10.11 -5.01 23.71
CA LEU A 200 9.46 -6.00 22.87
C LEU A 200 8.21 -6.59 23.54
N GLU A 201 8.35 -7.05 24.79
CA GLU A 201 7.24 -7.59 25.58
C GLU A 201 6.10 -6.57 25.75
N GLN A 202 6.43 -5.31 25.99
CA GLN A 202 5.43 -4.24 26.14
C GLN A 202 4.68 -3.99 24.83
N VAL A 203 5.39 -3.85 23.70
CA VAL A 203 4.76 -3.58 22.39
C VAL A 203 3.88 -4.74 21.96
N ILE A 204 4.31 -6.00 22.17
CA ILE A 204 3.49 -7.17 21.87
C ILE A 204 2.20 -7.16 22.72
N ARG A 205 2.32 -6.91 24.03
CA ARG A 205 1.17 -6.82 24.93
C ARG A 205 0.18 -5.77 24.51
N ASP A 206 0.63 -4.52 24.27
CA ASP A 206 -0.22 -3.41 23.89
C ASP A 206 -0.90 -3.64 22.55
N SER A 207 -0.18 -4.22 21.59
CA SER A 207 -0.72 -4.57 20.28
C SER A 207 -1.90 -5.52 20.37
N TYR A 208 -1.74 -6.64 21.07
CA TYR A 208 -2.84 -7.62 21.17
C TYR A 208 -3.94 -7.22 22.15
N ALA A 209 -3.62 -6.41 23.17
CA ALA A 209 -4.62 -5.85 24.09
C ALA A 209 -5.54 -4.84 23.39
N SER A 210 -5.09 -4.15 22.34
CA SER A 210 -5.91 -3.24 21.53
C SER A 210 -7.00 -3.96 20.71
N GLY A 211 -6.90 -5.29 20.59
CA GLY A 211 -7.79 -6.10 19.74
C GLY A 211 -7.20 -6.48 18.39
N TYR A 212 -5.96 -6.08 18.09
CA TYR A 212 -5.25 -6.56 16.90
C TYR A 212 -5.16 -8.10 16.94
N THR A 213 -5.39 -8.76 15.82
CA THR A 213 -5.49 -10.23 15.77
C THR A 213 -4.56 -10.88 14.77
N ASP A 214 -3.93 -10.12 13.90
CA ASP A 214 -2.98 -10.63 12.92
C ASP A 214 -1.55 -10.66 13.48
N ASP A 215 -0.59 -11.10 12.72
CA ASP A 215 0.77 -11.37 13.13
C ASP A 215 1.62 -10.09 13.28
N LEU A 216 2.63 -10.18 14.14
CA LEU A 216 3.70 -9.19 14.26
C LEU A 216 4.98 -9.75 13.65
N ILE A 217 5.64 -8.97 12.81
CA ILE A 217 6.89 -9.34 12.13
C ILE A 217 8.05 -8.60 12.80
N LEU A 218 8.99 -9.36 13.30
CA LEU A 218 10.23 -8.87 13.86
C LEU A 218 11.38 -9.05 12.88
#